data_0bf773fbc9b19b0a2b278b7771d225e9
#
_entry.id   0bf773fbc9b19b0a2b278b7771d225e9
#
_cell.length_a   1.000
_cell.length_b   1.000
_cell.length_c   1.000
_cell.angle_alpha   90.00
_cell.angle_beta   90.00
_cell.angle_gamma   90.00
#
_symmetry.space_group_name_H-M   'P 1'
#
loop_
_entity.id
_entity.type
_entity.pdbx_description
1 polymer ?
#
loop_
_entity_poly.entity_id
_entity_poly.type
_entity_poly.pdbx_seq_one_letter_code
_entity_poly.pdbx_strand_id
1 'polypeptide(L)'
;TIMTDPDLADATYIEPITWQVVAKIIEKERPDALLPTMGGQTALNCALDLDREGVLEKFKVELIGASKEAIDKAEDRQKFKDAMTKIGLGSARSATAHSMEEAYQVQAMIGFPTIIRPSFTLGGTGGGIAYNMEEFETICKRGLEASPTNELLIEESLLGWKEYEME
;
A
#
# COMPACT_ATOMS: atom_id res chain seq x y z
N THR A 1 7.37 -16.05 -17.18
CA THR A 1 7.30 -14.61 -17.43
C THR A 1 8.56 -14.11 -18.13
N ILE A 2 8.49 -12.95 -18.76
CA ILE A 2 9.62 -12.37 -19.52
C ILE A 2 10.86 -12.14 -18.63
N MET A 3 10.67 -11.82 -17.34
CA MET A 3 11.77 -11.57 -16.38
C MET A 3 12.51 -12.85 -15.94
N THR A 4 12.01 -14.03 -16.25
CA THR A 4 12.66 -15.31 -16.00
C THR A 4 13.23 -15.95 -17.28
N ASP A 5 13.18 -15.23 -18.39
CA ASP A 5 13.79 -15.64 -19.64
C ASP A 5 15.33 -15.59 -19.50
N PRO A 6 16.06 -16.70 -19.70
CA PRO A 6 17.49 -16.74 -19.55
C PRO A 6 18.25 -15.86 -20.58
N ASP A 7 17.60 -15.50 -21.69
CA ASP A 7 18.20 -14.66 -22.71
C ASP A 7 17.99 -13.16 -22.46
N LEU A 8 17.20 -12.79 -21.45
CA LEU A 8 16.86 -11.40 -21.17
C LEU A 8 17.85 -10.72 -20.20
N ALA A 9 18.46 -11.47 -19.30
CA ALA A 9 19.33 -10.95 -18.25
C ALA A 9 20.63 -11.76 -18.16
N ASP A 10 21.73 -11.11 -17.76
CA ASP A 10 23.01 -11.77 -17.54
C ASP A 10 22.96 -12.84 -16.44
N ALA A 11 22.11 -12.64 -15.44
CA ALA A 11 21.83 -13.61 -14.38
C ALA A 11 20.38 -13.53 -13.95
N THR A 12 19.71 -14.69 -13.83
CA THR A 12 18.33 -14.82 -13.36
C THR A 12 18.27 -15.68 -12.11
N TYR A 13 17.55 -15.18 -11.10
CA TYR A 13 17.36 -15.87 -9.83
C TYR A 13 15.88 -16.15 -9.62
N ILE A 14 15.53 -17.40 -9.35
CA ILE A 14 14.17 -17.83 -9.00
C ILE A 14 14.19 -18.20 -7.53
N GLU A 15 14.07 -17.20 -6.67
CA GLU A 15 14.23 -17.30 -5.24
C GLU A 15 13.11 -16.52 -4.51
N PRO A 16 12.86 -16.79 -3.22
CA PRO A 16 11.94 -15.96 -2.44
C PRO A 16 12.36 -14.50 -2.42
N ILE A 17 11.41 -13.60 -2.69
CA ILE A 17 11.64 -12.15 -2.69
C ILE A 17 11.58 -11.65 -1.24
N THR A 18 12.67 -11.89 -0.51
CA THR A 18 12.91 -11.36 0.84
C THR A 18 14.21 -10.59 0.86
N TRP A 19 14.31 -9.58 1.73
CA TRP A 19 15.50 -8.75 1.78
C TRP A 19 16.78 -9.55 2.05
N GLN A 20 16.71 -10.64 2.85
CA GLN A 20 17.86 -11.49 3.15
C GLN A 20 18.39 -12.23 1.92
N VAL A 21 17.48 -12.71 1.08
CA VAL A 21 17.85 -13.41 -0.17
C VAL A 21 18.38 -12.40 -1.19
N VAL A 22 17.66 -11.29 -1.37
CA VAL A 22 18.07 -10.24 -2.32
C VAL A 22 19.41 -9.61 -1.90
N ALA A 23 19.68 -9.43 -0.60
CA ALA A 23 20.96 -8.95 -0.09
C ALA A 23 22.14 -9.87 -0.50
N LYS A 24 21.96 -11.20 -0.48
CA LYS A 24 22.97 -12.16 -0.95
C LYS A 24 23.21 -12.06 -2.45
N ILE A 25 22.14 -11.81 -3.23
CA ILE A 25 22.25 -11.60 -4.68
C ILE A 25 23.01 -10.31 -4.95
N ILE A 26 22.67 -9.22 -4.27
CA ILE A 26 23.39 -7.93 -4.36
C ILE A 26 24.88 -8.10 -3.99
N GLU A 27 25.16 -8.84 -2.93
CA GLU A 27 26.55 -9.12 -2.51
C GLU A 27 27.34 -9.88 -3.58
N LYS A 28 26.69 -10.81 -4.27
CA LYS A 28 27.29 -11.63 -5.33
C LYS A 28 27.45 -10.86 -6.63
N GLU A 29 26.40 -10.24 -7.12
CA GLU A 29 26.35 -9.62 -8.44
C GLU A 29 26.85 -8.17 -8.48
N ARG A 30 26.85 -7.49 -7.33
CA ARG A 30 27.31 -6.10 -7.19
C ARG A 30 26.69 -5.12 -8.18
N PRO A 31 25.36 -5.09 -8.30
CA PRO A 31 24.71 -4.15 -9.21
C PRO A 31 24.93 -2.71 -8.76
N ASP A 32 24.97 -1.79 -9.69
CA ASP A 32 25.03 -0.35 -9.40
C ASP A 32 23.68 0.22 -9.00
N ALA A 33 22.58 -0.40 -9.47
CA ALA A 33 21.23 0.08 -9.25
C ALA A 33 20.22 -1.06 -9.03
N LEU A 34 19.13 -0.74 -8.34
CA LEU A 34 17.97 -1.61 -8.12
C LEU A 34 16.70 -0.91 -8.64
N LEU A 35 15.95 -1.58 -9.52
CA LEU A 35 14.68 -1.13 -10.06
C LEU A 35 13.52 -1.94 -9.45
N PRO A 36 12.87 -1.48 -8.38
CA PRO A 36 11.80 -2.22 -7.73
C PRO A 36 10.43 -2.05 -8.40
N THR A 37 10.24 -1.00 -9.20
CA THR A 37 8.93 -0.60 -9.74
C THR A 37 8.33 -1.60 -10.74
N MET A 38 9.13 -2.51 -11.28
CA MET A 38 8.67 -3.56 -12.22
C MET A 38 8.20 -4.84 -11.52
N GLY A 39 8.32 -4.95 -10.21
CA GLY A 39 8.01 -6.17 -9.44
C GLY A 39 6.75 -6.06 -8.56
N GLY A 40 5.94 -5.00 -8.73
CA GLY A 40 4.74 -4.76 -7.92
C GLY A 40 5.04 -4.54 -6.45
N GLN A 41 4.01 -4.63 -5.61
CA GLN A 41 4.07 -4.35 -4.17
C GLN A 41 5.16 -5.15 -3.43
N THR A 42 5.33 -6.41 -3.81
CA THR A 42 6.33 -7.28 -3.17
C THR A 42 7.76 -6.75 -3.36
N ALA A 43 8.07 -6.24 -4.56
CA ALA A 43 9.39 -5.68 -4.84
C ALA A 43 9.58 -4.32 -4.18
N LEU A 44 8.54 -3.47 -4.14
CA LEU A 44 8.59 -2.18 -3.44
C LEU A 44 8.83 -2.37 -1.95
N ASN A 45 8.11 -3.26 -1.30
CA ASN A 45 8.31 -3.58 0.11
C ASN A 45 9.73 -4.14 0.38
N CYS A 46 10.20 -5.04 -0.48
CA CYS A 46 11.55 -5.59 -0.37
C CYS A 46 12.63 -4.50 -0.52
N ALA A 47 12.44 -3.53 -1.41
CA ALA A 47 13.37 -2.42 -1.58
C ALA A 47 13.43 -1.51 -0.34
N LEU A 48 12.29 -1.22 0.28
CA LEU A 48 12.23 -0.47 1.54
C LEU A 48 12.91 -1.25 2.68
N ASP A 49 12.73 -2.57 2.74
CA ASP A 49 13.39 -3.42 3.72
C ASP A 49 14.91 -3.43 3.52
N LEU A 50 15.40 -3.56 2.28
CA LEU A 50 16.83 -3.50 1.95
C LEU A 50 17.47 -2.17 2.35
N ASP A 51 16.76 -1.07 2.16
CA ASP A 51 17.22 0.25 2.59
C ASP A 51 17.24 0.36 4.13
N ARG A 52 16.18 -0.04 4.80
CA ARG A 52 16.08 -0.01 6.27
C ARG A 52 17.18 -0.84 6.95
N GLU A 53 17.51 -1.99 6.38
CA GLU A 53 18.57 -2.89 6.85
C GLU A 53 19.99 -2.45 6.41
N GLY A 54 20.10 -1.29 5.73
CA GLY A 54 21.38 -0.71 5.32
C GLY A 54 22.09 -1.46 4.19
N VAL A 55 21.41 -2.38 3.50
CA VAL A 55 22.01 -3.20 2.43
C VAL A 55 22.38 -2.34 1.21
N LEU A 56 21.48 -1.43 0.83
CA LEU A 56 21.71 -0.56 -0.33
C LEU A 56 22.92 0.37 -0.11
N GLU A 57 23.02 0.96 1.07
CA GLU A 57 24.17 1.80 1.45
C GLU A 57 25.47 0.99 1.52
N LYS A 58 25.45 -0.18 2.16
CA LYS A 58 26.62 -1.08 2.29
C LYS A 58 27.23 -1.43 0.94
N PHE A 59 26.40 -1.72 -0.05
CA PHE A 59 26.86 -2.14 -1.38
C PHE A 59 26.85 -1.02 -2.43
N LYS A 60 26.46 0.20 -2.05
CA LYS A 60 26.36 1.39 -2.91
C LYS A 60 25.39 1.20 -4.08
N VAL A 61 24.26 0.58 -3.81
CA VAL A 61 23.19 0.32 -4.80
C VAL A 61 22.22 1.49 -4.80
N GLU A 62 22.02 2.11 -5.96
CA GLU A 62 21.08 3.21 -6.15
C GLU A 62 19.67 2.68 -6.42
N LEU A 63 18.64 3.21 -5.74
CA LEU A 63 17.24 2.97 -6.12
C LEU A 63 16.88 3.83 -7.32
N ILE A 64 16.51 3.18 -8.44
CA ILE A 64 16.06 3.84 -9.65
C ILE A 64 14.58 3.58 -9.93
N GLY A 65 13.96 4.42 -10.77
CA GLY A 65 12.51 4.34 -11.06
C GLY A 65 11.65 5.08 -10.05
N ALA A 66 11.90 4.90 -8.75
CA ALA A 66 11.28 5.67 -7.67
C ALA A 66 12.23 5.79 -6.48
N SER A 67 12.26 6.96 -5.84
CA SER A 67 13.03 7.14 -4.61
C SER A 67 12.31 6.46 -3.43
N LYS A 68 13.08 6.19 -2.37
CA LYS A 68 12.54 5.68 -1.11
C LYS A 68 11.37 6.54 -0.58
N GLU A 69 11.56 7.86 -0.60
CA GLU A 69 10.54 8.81 -0.13
C GLU A 69 9.29 8.78 -0.99
N ALA A 70 9.43 8.56 -2.31
CA ALA A 70 8.29 8.44 -3.21
C ALA A 70 7.52 7.15 -2.95
N ILE A 71 8.23 6.03 -2.79
CA ILE A 71 7.63 4.73 -2.47
C ILE A 71 6.89 4.82 -1.12
N ASP A 72 7.54 5.33 -0.08
CA ASP A 72 6.97 5.45 1.26
C ASP A 72 5.70 6.34 1.27
N LYS A 73 5.72 7.46 0.52
CA LYS A 73 4.53 8.31 0.38
C LYS A 73 3.40 7.66 -0.40
N ALA A 74 3.72 6.88 -1.44
CA ALA A 74 2.71 6.22 -2.26
C ALA A 74 2.04 5.06 -1.51
N GLU A 75 2.80 4.36 -0.67
CA GLU A 75 2.33 3.19 0.07
C GLU A 75 1.57 3.54 1.36
N ASP A 76 1.97 4.62 2.03
CA ASP A 76 1.31 5.11 3.25
C ASP A 76 0.16 6.05 2.88
N ARG A 77 -1.07 5.61 3.12
CA ARG A 77 -2.28 6.37 2.80
C ARG A 77 -2.35 7.74 3.48
N GLN A 78 -1.88 7.83 4.73
CA GLN A 78 -1.89 9.10 5.45
C GLN A 78 -0.85 10.06 4.86
N LYS A 79 0.37 9.58 4.60
CA LYS A 79 1.42 10.39 3.95
C LYS A 79 1.01 10.85 2.56
N PHE A 80 0.33 9.97 1.79
CA PHE A 80 -0.23 10.33 0.49
C PHE A 80 -1.28 11.44 0.61
N LYS A 81 -2.23 11.29 1.54
CA LYS A 81 -3.27 12.29 1.80
C LYS A 81 -2.67 13.64 2.20
N ASP A 82 -1.68 13.63 3.10
CA ASP A 82 -0.97 14.85 3.53
C ASP A 82 -0.23 15.50 2.38
N ALA A 83 0.41 14.70 1.52
CA ALA A 83 1.09 15.21 0.32
C ALA A 83 0.10 15.84 -0.67
N MET A 84 -1.06 15.23 -0.90
CA MET A 84 -2.11 15.79 -1.76
C MET A 84 -2.67 17.09 -1.19
N THR A 85 -2.94 17.12 0.11
CA THR A 85 -3.40 18.34 0.80
C THR A 85 -2.39 19.48 0.67
N LYS A 86 -1.10 19.16 0.82
CA LYS A 86 -0.01 20.15 0.71
C LYS A 86 0.07 20.82 -0.66
N ILE A 87 -0.27 20.12 -1.72
CA ILE A 87 -0.30 20.66 -3.08
C ILE A 87 -1.68 21.21 -3.49
N GLY A 88 -2.62 21.28 -2.54
CA GLY A 88 -3.94 21.87 -2.75
C GLY A 88 -4.96 20.93 -3.40
N LEU A 89 -4.67 19.64 -3.49
CA LEU A 89 -5.62 18.64 -3.97
C LEU A 89 -6.46 18.10 -2.83
N GLY A 90 -7.76 17.94 -3.08
CA GLY A 90 -8.69 17.29 -2.16
C GLY A 90 -8.54 15.77 -2.24
N SER A 91 -8.77 15.10 -1.12
CA SER A 91 -8.95 13.65 -1.05
C SER A 91 -10.29 13.35 -0.39
N ALA A 92 -10.82 12.16 -0.59
CA ALA A 92 -12.03 11.71 0.08
C ALA A 92 -11.92 11.91 1.60
N ARG A 93 -12.98 12.42 2.23
CA ARG A 93 -13.01 12.53 3.69
C ARG A 93 -12.92 11.13 4.27
N SER A 94 -11.98 10.91 5.14
CA SER A 94 -11.69 9.60 5.70
C SER A 94 -11.08 9.71 7.08
N ALA A 95 -11.29 8.69 7.90
CA ALA A 95 -10.60 8.50 9.16
C ALA A 95 -10.48 7.01 9.48
N THR A 96 -9.51 6.65 10.32
CA THR A 96 -9.34 5.30 10.84
C THR A 96 -10.17 5.08 12.08
N ALA A 97 -10.61 3.83 12.29
CA ALA A 97 -11.32 3.39 13.49
C ALA A 97 -10.80 2.01 13.91
N HIS A 98 -10.57 1.83 15.20
CA HIS A 98 -10.11 0.58 15.82
C HIS A 98 -11.21 -0.10 16.66
N SER A 99 -12.37 0.52 16.73
CA SER A 99 -13.54 0.01 17.45
C SER A 99 -14.83 0.45 16.77
N MET A 100 -15.93 -0.20 17.11
CA MET A 100 -17.25 0.22 16.64
C MET A 100 -17.62 1.62 17.13
N GLU A 101 -17.21 2.00 18.33
CA GLU A 101 -17.47 3.33 18.88
C GLU A 101 -16.80 4.43 18.06
N GLU A 102 -15.50 4.24 17.73
CA GLU A 102 -14.77 5.14 16.82
C GLU A 102 -15.40 5.15 15.43
N ALA A 103 -15.80 3.97 14.92
CA ALA A 103 -16.45 3.86 13.62
C ALA A 103 -17.74 4.69 13.53
N TYR A 104 -18.56 4.69 14.58
CA TYR A 104 -19.77 5.54 14.64
C TYR A 104 -19.43 7.04 14.63
N GLN A 105 -18.37 7.43 15.34
CA GLN A 105 -17.93 8.83 15.33
C GLN A 105 -17.48 9.27 13.91
N VAL A 106 -16.71 8.43 13.24
CA VAL A 106 -16.27 8.69 11.87
C VAL A 106 -17.47 8.74 10.91
N GLN A 107 -18.40 7.79 11.03
CA GLN A 107 -19.60 7.74 10.19
C GLN A 107 -20.45 9.01 10.35
N ALA A 108 -20.60 9.52 11.57
CA ALA A 108 -21.33 10.75 11.83
C ALA A 108 -20.74 11.99 11.15
N MET A 109 -19.41 12.00 10.93
CA MET A 109 -18.71 13.07 10.18
C MET A 109 -18.81 12.91 8.68
N ILE A 110 -18.84 11.66 8.20
CA ILE A 110 -18.74 11.34 6.75
C ILE A 110 -20.14 11.28 6.13
N GLY A 111 -21.10 10.64 6.78
CA GLY A 111 -22.43 10.37 6.23
C GLY A 111 -22.47 9.11 5.34
N PHE A 112 -23.59 8.90 4.65
CA PHE A 112 -23.78 7.80 3.70
C PHE A 112 -23.85 8.30 2.25
N PRO A 113 -23.44 7.51 1.25
CA PRO A 113 -22.81 6.17 1.37
C PRO A 113 -21.38 6.26 1.92
N THR A 114 -20.99 5.22 2.67
CA THR A 114 -19.67 5.11 3.31
C THR A 114 -18.93 3.89 2.80
N ILE A 115 -17.65 4.03 2.46
CA ILE A 115 -16.77 2.94 2.10
C ILE A 115 -15.99 2.51 3.33
N ILE A 116 -15.97 1.21 3.62
CA ILE A 116 -15.24 0.60 4.72
C ILE A 116 -14.19 -0.34 4.16
N ARG A 117 -12.93 -0.12 4.56
CA ARG A 117 -11.78 -0.90 4.12
C ARG A 117 -10.98 -1.37 5.33
N PRO A 118 -10.98 -2.66 5.65
CA PRO A 118 -10.09 -3.20 6.68
C PRO A 118 -8.64 -3.03 6.28
N SER A 119 -7.79 -2.65 7.23
CA SER A 119 -6.35 -2.54 7.01
C SER A 119 -5.71 -3.93 6.91
N PHE A 120 -4.67 -4.04 6.07
CA PHE A 120 -3.88 -5.26 5.86
C PHE A 120 -4.68 -6.48 5.38
N THR A 121 -5.79 -6.27 4.66
CA THR A 121 -6.54 -7.33 3.98
C THR A 121 -6.32 -7.29 2.48
N LEU A 122 -6.42 -8.44 1.82
CA LEU A 122 -6.26 -8.58 0.37
C LEU A 122 -7.62 -8.64 -0.32
N GLY A 123 -7.70 -8.04 -1.51
CA GLY A 123 -8.81 -8.24 -2.44
C GLY A 123 -10.19 -7.78 -1.91
N GLY A 124 -10.23 -6.77 -1.06
CA GLY A 124 -11.49 -6.25 -0.51
C GLY A 124 -12.15 -7.13 0.57
N THR A 125 -11.41 -8.12 1.09
CA THR A 125 -11.91 -9.02 2.15
C THR A 125 -12.36 -8.24 3.38
N GLY A 126 -13.59 -8.46 3.82
CA GLY A 126 -14.18 -7.83 5.00
C GLY A 126 -14.67 -6.39 4.78
N GLY A 127 -14.31 -5.75 3.66
CA GLY A 127 -14.74 -4.40 3.31
C GLY A 127 -16.09 -4.36 2.57
N GLY A 128 -16.55 -3.14 2.27
CA GLY A 128 -17.76 -2.92 1.50
C GLY A 128 -18.22 -1.47 1.51
N ILE A 129 -19.35 -1.24 0.87
CA ILE A 129 -20.04 0.05 0.85
C ILE A 129 -21.31 -0.08 1.67
N ALA A 130 -21.50 0.83 2.61
CA ALA A 130 -22.71 0.91 3.43
C ALA A 130 -23.56 2.11 2.98
N TYR A 131 -24.84 1.86 2.77
CA TYR A 131 -25.83 2.87 2.38
C TYR A 131 -26.73 3.26 3.58
N ASN A 132 -26.70 2.51 4.65
CA ASN A 132 -27.46 2.73 5.88
C ASN A 132 -26.69 2.20 7.09
N MET A 133 -27.22 2.47 8.28
CA MET A 133 -26.58 2.11 9.54
C MET A 133 -26.48 0.59 9.76
N GLU A 134 -27.47 -0.19 9.35
CA GLU A 134 -27.48 -1.65 9.53
C GLU A 134 -26.36 -2.31 8.70
N GLU A 135 -26.23 -1.90 7.43
CA GLU A 135 -25.12 -2.33 6.57
C GLU A 135 -23.76 -1.89 7.13
N PHE A 136 -23.67 -0.64 7.60
CA PHE A 136 -22.48 -0.08 8.20
C PHE A 136 -21.99 -0.92 9.39
N GLU A 137 -22.88 -1.21 10.33
CA GLU A 137 -22.55 -2.03 11.49
C GLU A 137 -22.08 -3.44 11.10
N THR A 138 -22.78 -4.05 10.16
CA THR A 138 -22.46 -5.40 9.69
C THR A 138 -21.08 -5.45 9.04
N ILE A 139 -20.78 -4.48 8.16
CA ILE A 139 -19.51 -4.42 7.46
C ILE A 139 -18.37 -4.06 8.40
N CYS A 140 -18.58 -3.09 9.32
CA CYS A 140 -17.54 -2.69 10.28
C CYS A 140 -17.17 -3.83 11.24
N LYS A 141 -18.15 -4.55 11.79
CA LYS A 141 -17.88 -5.69 12.67
C LYS A 141 -17.05 -6.76 11.96
N ARG A 142 -17.49 -7.15 10.75
CA ARG A 142 -16.76 -8.11 9.92
C ARG A 142 -15.36 -7.62 9.55
N GLY A 143 -15.23 -6.34 9.25
CA GLY A 143 -13.97 -5.73 8.87
C GLY A 143 -12.97 -5.64 10.01
N LEU A 144 -13.41 -5.29 11.23
CA LEU A 144 -12.56 -5.29 12.43
C LEU A 144 -12.06 -6.70 12.75
N GLU A 145 -12.91 -7.73 12.60
CA GLU A 145 -12.51 -9.12 12.78
C GLU A 145 -11.52 -9.61 11.72
N ALA A 146 -11.68 -9.13 10.47
CA ALA A 146 -10.81 -9.52 9.36
C ALA A 146 -9.44 -8.83 9.38
N SER A 147 -9.35 -7.63 9.96
CA SER A 147 -8.10 -6.87 10.03
C SER A 147 -7.19 -7.43 11.12
N PRO A 148 -5.94 -7.81 10.81
CA PRO A 148 -4.97 -8.26 11.81
C PRO A 148 -4.65 -7.22 12.90
N THR A 149 -4.88 -5.95 12.61
CA THR A 149 -4.64 -4.82 13.52
C THR A 149 -5.92 -4.25 14.11
N ASN A 150 -7.09 -4.89 13.86
CA ASN A 150 -8.41 -4.35 14.23
C ASN A 150 -8.59 -2.90 13.77
N GLU A 151 -8.20 -2.60 12.54
CA GLU A 151 -8.24 -1.26 11.99
C GLU A 151 -9.09 -1.21 10.72
N LEU A 152 -9.97 -0.21 10.65
CA LEU A 152 -10.76 0.14 9.47
C LEU A 152 -10.38 1.53 9.00
N LEU A 153 -10.24 1.70 7.69
CA LEU A 153 -10.35 2.99 7.04
C LEU A 153 -11.80 3.18 6.60
N ILE A 154 -12.42 4.27 7.06
CA ILE A 154 -13.80 4.64 6.73
C ILE A 154 -13.74 5.90 5.90
N GLU A 155 -14.32 5.87 4.69
CA GLU A 155 -14.20 6.92 3.68
C GLU A 155 -15.57 7.32 3.14
N GLU A 156 -15.73 8.59 2.75
CA GLU A 156 -16.89 9.00 1.97
C GLU A 156 -16.88 8.33 0.60
N SER A 157 -18.05 7.99 0.11
CA SER A 157 -18.19 7.40 -1.22
C SER A 157 -18.12 8.48 -2.30
N LEU A 158 -17.33 8.22 -3.32
CA LEU A 158 -17.26 9.02 -4.54
C LEU A 158 -18.05 8.38 -5.69
N LEU A 159 -19.02 7.51 -5.38
CA LEU A 159 -19.90 6.91 -6.39
C LEU A 159 -20.62 8.00 -7.19
N GLY A 160 -20.58 7.84 -8.51
CA GLY A 160 -21.16 8.81 -9.45
C GLY A 160 -20.22 9.95 -9.88
N TRP A 161 -19.02 10.03 -9.29
CA TRP A 161 -17.97 10.91 -9.81
C TRP A 161 -17.36 10.31 -11.07
N LYS A 162 -16.83 11.19 -11.94
CA LYS A 162 -16.00 10.72 -13.05
C LYS A 162 -14.62 10.34 -12.52
N GLU A 163 -14.19 9.14 -12.90
CA GLU A 163 -12.86 8.62 -12.60
C GLU A 163 -11.94 8.89 -13.81
N TYR A 164 -10.76 9.41 -13.54
CA TYR A 164 -9.69 9.60 -14.51
C TYR A 164 -8.42 9.04 -13.93
N GLU A 165 -7.74 8.22 -14.70
CA GLU A 165 -6.44 7.65 -14.37
C GLU A 165 -5.39 8.23 -15.32
N MET A 166 -4.21 8.51 -14.79
CA MET A 166 -3.06 8.97 -15.58
C MET A 166 -1.91 8.02 -15.30
N GLU A 167 -1.35 7.48 -16.39
CA GLU A 167 -0.17 6.62 -16.36
C GLU A 167 1.07 7.35 -16.87
#